data_fd3534712c620df55ebf0f71622131ec
#
_entry.id   fd3534712c620df55ebf0f71622131ec
#
_cell.length_a   1.000
_cell.length_b   1.000
_cell.length_c   1.000
_cell.angle_alpha   90.00
_cell.angle_beta   90.00
_cell.angle_gamma   90.00
#
_symmetry.space_group_name_H-M   'P 1'
#
loop_
_entity.id
_entity.type
_entity.pdbx_description
1 polymer ?
#
loop_
_entity_poly.entity_id
_entity_poly.type
_entity_poly.pdbx_seq_one_letter_code
_entity_poly.pdbx_strand_id
1 'polypeptide(L)'
;MQMFMSEMQLNQKTPVDIGFRCLRLDESNMKPVYYTPDKVGQQDLFSLVDNVKEDRTPEDLLFQVMLDLGVLLSSSIEVKEIAGKKVFNVADGFLLACFDHDVTEETVKAIAQKKPYYAVFRDSSMANDSVATNFEQIFETYSPDTVRKVL
;
A
#
# COMPACT_ATOMS: atom_id res chain seq x y z
N MET A 1 25.13 -0.60 -30.14
CA MET A 1 24.32 -0.81 -28.93
C MET A 1 22.89 -1.25 -29.20
N GLN A 2 22.17 -0.65 -30.12
CA GLN A 2 20.79 -1.08 -30.43
C GLN A 2 20.71 -2.49 -31.04
N MET A 3 21.66 -2.90 -31.87
CA MET A 3 21.72 -4.27 -32.43
C MET A 3 21.96 -5.33 -31.34
N PHE A 4 22.82 -5.05 -30.36
CA PHE A 4 23.11 -5.95 -29.26
C PHE A 4 21.86 -6.17 -28.37
N MET A 5 21.12 -5.11 -28.07
CA MET A 5 19.85 -5.18 -27.32
C MET A 5 18.78 -5.97 -28.07
N SER A 6 18.68 -5.81 -29.38
CA SER A 6 17.76 -6.57 -30.23
C SER A 6 18.08 -8.08 -30.26
N GLU A 7 19.34 -8.45 -30.30
CA GLU A 7 19.77 -9.84 -30.26
C GLU A 7 19.50 -10.47 -28.88
N MET A 8 19.70 -9.75 -27.80
CA MET A 8 19.35 -10.20 -26.45
C MET A 8 17.83 -10.42 -26.28
N GLN A 9 17.03 -9.56 -26.87
CA GLN A 9 15.56 -9.71 -26.83
C GLN A 9 15.07 -10.88 -27.66
N LEU A 10 15.71 -11.19 -28.77
CA LEU A 10 15.37 -12.33 -29.64
C LEU A 10 15.70 -13.68 -29.01
N ASN A 11 16.70 -13.75 -28.17
CA ASN A 11 17.17 -14.98 -27.53
C ASN A 11 16.57 -15.25 -26.15
N GLN A 12 15.85 -14.31 -25.57
CA GLN A 12 15.22 -14.48 -24.27
C GLN A 12 13.70 -14.63 -24.42
N LYS A 13 13.14 -15.64 -23.76
CA LYS A 13 11.69 -15.86 -23.68
C LYS A 13 10.95 -14.75 -22.96
N THR A 14 11.63 -13.95 -22.15
CA THR A 14 11.10 -12.81 -21.41
C THR A 14 11.87 -11.54 -21.80
N PRO A 15 11.17 -10.42 -22.05
CA PRO A 15 11.86 -9.15 -22.33
C PRO A 15 12.73 -8.74 -21.15
N VAL A 16 13.93 -8.27 -21.44
CA VAL A 16 14.79 -7.67 -20.40
C VAL A 16 14.15 -6.38 -19.91
N ASP A 17 13.97 -6.25 -18.61
CA ASP A 17 13.53 -5.01 -18.00
C ASP A 17 14.69 -3.98 -18.05
N ILE A 18 14.54 -2.97 -18.89
CA ILE A 18 15.48 -1.84 -19.04
C ILE A 18 14.95 -0.57 -18.38
N GLY A 19 13.82 -0.67 -17.67
CA GLY A 19 13.24 0.45 -16.94
C GLY A 19 14.05 0.82 -15.70
N PHE A 20 13.89 2.05 -15.26
CA PHE A 20 14.41 2.52 -13.98
C PHE A 20 13.39 3.41 -13.30
N ARG A 21 13.49 3.50 -11.98
CA ARG A 21 12.71 4.44 -11.16
C ARG A 21 13.61 5.55 -10.67
N CYS A 22 13.16 6.78 -10.86
CA CYS A 22 13.78 7.94 -10.26
C CYS A 22 12.96 8.36 -9.04
N LEU A 23 13.56 8.28 -7.86
CA LEU A 23 12.92 8.62 -6.60
C LEU A 23 13.60 9.85 -6.00
N ARG A 24 12.80 10.74 -5.44
CA ARG A 24 13.26 11.91 -4.72
C ARG A 24 12.87 11.78 -3.26
N LEU A 25 13.81 12.04 -2.37
CA LEU A 25 13.50 12.18 -0.95
C LEU A 25 12.66 13.42 -0.71
N ASP A 26 11.54 13.26 -0.07
CA ASP A 26 10.61 14.31 0.31
C ASP A 26 10.24 14.17 1.79
N GLU A 27 9.40 15.06 2.27
CA GLU A 27 8.84 14.98 3.62
C GLU A 27 7.88 13.80 3.77
N SER A 28 7.59 13.41 5.02
CA SER A 28 6.59 12.39 5.32
C SER A 28 5.24 12.66 4.64
N ASN A 29 4.59 11.61 4.16
CA ASN A 29 3.23 11.68 3.59
C ASN A 29 2.15 11.92 4.65
N MET A 30 2.51 11.78 5.92
CA MET A 30 1.59 11.96 7.03
C MET A 30 1.50 13.42 7.45
N LYS A 31 0.32 13.85 7.88
CA LYS A 31 0.12 15.15 8.51
C LYS A 31 0.92 15.23 9.82
N PRO A 32 1.57 16.36 10.13
CA PRO A 32 2.25 16.52 11.41
C PRO A 32 1.24 16.51 12.55
N VAL A 33 1.50 15.66 13.54
CA VAL A 33 0.65 15.55 14.72
C VAL A 33 1.19 16.50 15.79
N TYR A 34 0.60 17.69 15.90
CA TYR A 34 0.89 18.64 16.98
C TYR A 34 -0.24 18.57 18.02
N TYR A 35 -0.07 17.73 19.04
CA TYR A 35 -0.97 17.71 20.17
C TYR A 35 -0.55 18.77 21.20
N THR A 36 -1.13 19.96 21.10
CA THR A 36 -1.32 20.80 22.27
C THR A 36 -2.80 20.71 22.66
N PRO A 37 -3.14 20.14 23.82
CA PRO A 37 -4.53 19.88 24.22
C PRO A 37 -5.43 21.12 24.18
N ASP A 38 -4.84 22.30 24.34
CA ASP A 38 -5.56 23.59 24.43
C ASP A 38 -5.97 24.18 23.07
N LYS A 39 -5.59 23.59 21.95
CA LYS A 39 -5.83 24.13 20.60
C LYS A 39 -6.66 23.26 19.67
N VAL A 40 -7.17 22.13 20.14
CA VAL A 40 -7.97 21.22 19.31
C VAL A 40 -9.43 21.71 19.31
N GLY A 41 -9.81 22.46 18.28
CA GLY A 41 -11.21 22.81 18.03
C GLY A 41 -12.01 21.62 17.46
N GLN A 42 -13.33 21.68 17.58
CA GLN A 42 -14.23 20.63 17.08
C GLN A 42 -14.12 20.41 15.55
N GLN A 43 -13.69 21.42 14.78
CA GLN A 43 -13.39 21.30 13.36
C GLN A 43 -12.09 20.54 13.07
N ASP A 44 -11.15 20.56 14.00
CA ASP A 44 -9.87 19.85 13.84
C ASP A 44 -10.03 18.34 14.02
N LEU A 45 -11.05 17.88 14.78
CA LEU A 45 -11.37 16.48 14.95
C LEU A 45 -11.79 15.81 13.64
N PHE A 46 -12.50 16.52 12.77
CA PHE A 46 -12.88 15.99 11.45
C PHE A 46 -11.70 15.95 10.46
N SER A 47 -10.73 16.84 10.61
CA SER A 47 -9.51 16.82 9.79
C SER A 47 -8.49 15.77 10.25
N LEU A 48 -8.62 15.26 11.47
CA LEU A 48 -7.80 14.18 12.02
C LEU A 48 -8.22 12.77 11.54
N VAL A 49 -9.41 12.66 10.92
CA VAL A 49 -9.90 11.38 10.37
C VAL A 49 -9.03 10.89 9.23
N ASP A 50 -8.40 11.81 8.49
CA ASP A 50 -7.44 11.47 7.44
C ASP A 50 -6.07 12.03 7.81
N ASN A 51 -5.19 11.13 8.23
CA ASN A 51 -3.81 11.45 8.64
C ASN A 51 -2.83 11.62 7.48
N VAL A 52 -3.27 11.41 6.24
CA VAL A 52 -2.46 11.57 5.03
C VAL A 52 -2.62 12.98 4.48
N LYS A 53 -1.54 13.57 3.98
CA LYS A 53 -1.59 14.86 3.28
C LYS A 53 -2.40 14.75 2.00
N GLU A 54 -3.17 15.79 1.68
CA GLU A 54 -4.09 15.80 0.52
C GLU A 54 -3.38 15.78 -0.84
N ASP A 55 -2.14 16.24 -0.89
CA ASP A 55 -1.31 16.29 -2.10
C ASP A 55 -0.54 14.99 -2.38
N ARG A 56 -0.78 13.93 -1.60
CA ARG A 56 -0.07 12.65 -1.71
C ARG A 56 -0.87 11.62 -2.50
N THR A 57 -0.15 10.89 -3.36
CA THR A 57 -0.71 9.81 -4.17
C THR A 57 -0.63 8.47 -3.43
N PRO A 58 -1.42 7.46 -3.83
CA PRO A 58 -1.27 6.10 -3.32
C PRO A 58 0.13 5.51 -3.52
N GLU A 59 0.79 5.88 -4.61
CA GLU A 59 2.17 5.50 -4.91
C GLU A 59 3.17 6.08 -3.91
N ASP A 60 2.98 7.33 -3.49
CA ASP A 60 3.83 7.96 -2.46
C ASP A 60 3.72 7.22 -1.12
N LEU A 61 2.50 6.83 -0.75
CA LEU A 61 2.25 6.01 0.45
C LEU A 61 2.92 4.64 0.33
N LEU A 62 2.84 4.02 -0.84
CA LEU A 62 3.46 2.72 -1.08
C LEU A 62 4.97 2.78 -0.88
N PHE A 63 5.65 3.77 -1.46
CA PHE A 63 7.10 3.92 -1.31
C PHE A 63 7.50 4.20 0.14
N GLN A 64 6.74 5.01 0.88
CA GLN A 64 6.99 5.22 2.30
C GLN A 64 6.87 3.92 3.09
N VAL A 65 5.82 3.13 2.85
CA VAL A 65 5.62 1.83 3.49
C VAL A 65 6.74 0.85 3.14
N MET A 66 7.18 0.82 1.89
CA MET A 66 8.31 -0.02 1.48
C MET A 66 9.60 0.33 2.24
N LEU A 67 9.87 1.62 2.44
CA LEU A 67 10.99 2.08 3.26
C LEU A 67 10.84 1.66 4.72
N ASP A 68 9.67 1.88 5.31
CA ASP A 68 9.39 1.54 6.71
C ASP A 68 9.51 0.03 6.99
N LEU A 69 9.12 -0.80 6.04
CA LEU A 69 9.16 -2.26 6.15
C LEU A 69 10.48 -2.87 5.66
N GLY A 70 11.39 -2.05 5.14
CA GLY A 70 12.67 -2.53 4.59
C GLY A 70 12.54 -3.29 3.27
N VAL A 71 11.47 -3.08 2.52
CA VAL A 71 11.29 -3.66 1.19
C VAL A 71 12.11 -2.86 0.17
N LEU A 72 12.85 -3.56 -0.68
CA LEU A 72 13.68 -2.89 -1.69
C LEU A 72 12.84 -2.07 -2.66
N LEU A 73 13.18 -0.80 -2.85
CA LEU A 73 12.48 0.09 -3.77
C LEU A 73 12.58 -0.35 -5.24
N SER A 74 13.53 -1.21 -5.56
CA SER A 74 13.69 -1.84 -6.88
C SER A 74 12.79 -3.06 -7.10
N SER A 75 12.06 -3.50 -6.07
CA SER A 75 11.14 -4.63 -6.18
C SER A 75 10.08 -4.40 -7.26
N SER A 76 9.61 -5.47 -7.87
CA SER A 76 8.50 -5.41 -8.83
C SER A 76 7.25 -4.87 -8.15
N ILE A 77 6.56 -3.97 -8.82
CA ILE A 77 5.28 -3.41 -8.37
C ILE A 77 4.27 -3.66 -9.48
N GLU A 78 3.22 -4.39 -9.16
CA GLU A 78 2.08 -4.61 -10.04
C GLU A 78 0.83 -4.00 -9.41
N VAL A 79 0.01 -3.37 -10.22
CA VAL A 79 -1.30 -2.89 -9.78
C VAL A 79 -2.34 -3.92 -10.20
N LYS A 80 -3.07 -4.45 -9.23
CA LYS A 80 -4.15 -5.41 -9.45
C LYS A 80 -5.44 -4.85 -8.90
N GLU A 81 -6.55 -5.22 -9.51
CA GLU A 81 -7.87 -4.97 -8.98
C GLU A 81 -8.35 -6.19 -8.21
N ILE A 82 -8.70 -6.00 -6.95
CA ILE A 82 -9.22 -7.04 -6.06
C ILE A 82 -10.53 -6.54 -5.45
N ALA A 83 -11.63 -7.24 -5.72
CA ALA A 83 -12.97 -6.86 -5.27
C ALA A 83 -13.32 -5.38 -5.59
N GLY A 84 -12.96 -4.92 -6.80
CA GLY A 84 -13.21 -3.56 -7.25
C GLY A 84 -12.31 -2.47 -6.65
N LYS A 85 -11.25 -2.85 -5.95
CA LYS A 85 -10.28 -1.94 -5.33
C LYS A 85 -8.88 -2.12 -5.90
N LYS A 86 -8.18 -1.00 -6.04
CA LYS A 86 -6.79 -0.96 -6.49
C LYS A 86 -5.87 -1.49 -5.39
N VAL A 87 -5.16 -2.55 -5.68
CA VAL A 87 -4.21 -3.17 -4.76
C VAL A 87 -2.82 -3.22 -5.40
N PHE A 88 -1.84 -2.72 -4.70
CA PHE A 88 -0.44 -2.83 -5.10
C PHE A 88 0.12 -4.17 -4.63
N ASN A 89 0.64 -4.94 -5.58
CA ASN A 89 1.35 -6.18 -5.33
C ASN A 89 2.84 -5.94 -5.52
N VAL A 90 3.59 -6.04 -4.45
CA VAL A 90 5.04 -5.77 -4.43
C VAL A 90 5.79 -7.06 -4.14
N ALA A 91 6.88 -7.26 -4.87
CA ALA A 91 7.74 -8.43 -4.76
C ALA A 91 6.95 -9.75 -4.83
N ASP A 92 6.05 -9.84 -5.81
CA ASP A 92 5.28 -11.03 -6.14
C ASP A 92 4.50 -11.64 -4.96
N GLY A 93 3.74 -10.81 -4.27
CA GLY A 93 2.88 -11.20 -3.15
C GLY A 93 3.53 -11.06 -1.77
N PHE A 94 4.74 -10.54 -1.67
CA PHE A 94 5.37 -10.27 -0.40
C PHE A 94 4.66 -9.15 0.37
N LEU A 95 4.31 -8.07 -0.32
CA LEU A 95 3.55 -6.95 0.23
C LEU A 95 2.30 -6.71 -0.64
N LEU A 96 1.14 -6.69 -0.03
CA LEU A 96 -0.10 -6.21 -0.64
C LEU A 96 -0.56 -4.94 0.09
N ALA A 97 -0.76 -3.86 -0.65
CA ALA A 97 -1.17 -2.58 -0.10
C ALA A 97 -2.42 -2.06 -0.81
N CYS A 98 -3.42 -1.67 -0.04
CA CYS A 98 -4.66 -1.07 -0.55
C CYS A 98 -4.91 0.28 0.14
N PHE A 99 -4.87 1.35 -0.64
CA PHE A 99 -5.08 2.72 -0.16
C PHE A 99 -6.37 3.35 -0.70
N ASP A 100 -7.19 2.58 -1.40
CA ASP A 100 -8.49 3.03 -1.88
C ASP A 100 -9.46 3.28 -0.72
N HIS A 101 -10.40 4.18 -0.94
CA HIS A 101 -11.49 4.43 0.00
C HIS A 101 -12.56 3.32 -0.07
N ASP A 102 -13.37 3.23 0.98
CA ASP A 102 -14.50 2.29 1.06
C ASP A 102 -14.10 0.82 0.87
N VAL A 103 -13.01 0.42 1.49
CA VAL A 103 -12.56 -0.97 1.52
C VAL A 103 -13.57 -1.80 2.32
N THR A 104 -14.10 -2.84 1.69
CA THR A 104 -15.09 -3.74 2.27
C THR A 104 -14.46 -5.00 2.87
N GLU A 105 -15.22 -5.75 3.66
CA GLU A 105 -14.79 -7.04 4.19
C GLU A 105 -14.40 -8.02 3.09
N GLU A 106 -15.08 -7.98 1.92
CA GLU A 106 -14.74 -8.82 0.77
C GLU A 106 -13.35 -8.54 0.23
N THR A 107 -12.97 -7.25 0.17
CA THR A 107 -11.63 -6.84 -0.25
C THR A 107 -10.57 -7.32 0.75
N VAL A 108 -10.82 -7.11 2.04
CA VAL A 108 -9.91 -7.55 3.12
C VAL A 108 -9.73 -9.07 3.08
N LYS A 109 -10.83 -9.81 2.94
CA LYS A 109 -10.84 -11.27 2.83
C LYS A 109 -10.07 -11.76 1.60
N ALA A 110 -10.31 -11.15 0.44
CA ALA A 110 -9.63 -11.51 -0.79
C ALA A 110 -8.10 -11.29 -0.71
N ILE A 111 -7.67 -10.22 -0.03
CA ILE A 111 -6.27 -9.94 0.23
C ILE A 111 -5.69 -10.97 1.22
N ALA A 112 -6.39 -11.26 2.31
CA ALA A 112 -5.97 -12.24 3.30
C ALA A 112 -5.82 -13.65 2.70
N GLN A 113 -6.71 -14.05 1.78
CA GLN A 113 -6.64 -15.34 1.08
C GLN A 113 -5.39 -15.50 0.19
N LYS A 114 -4.78 -14.39 -0.24
CA LYS A 114 -3.51 -14.41 -0.98
C LYS A 114 -2.29 -14.66 -0.09
N LYS A 115 -2.46 -14.61 1.22
CA LYS A 115 -1.44 -14.86 2.25
C LYS A 115 -0.15 -14.07 2.01
N PRO A 116 -0.22 -12.73 1.91
CA PRO A 116 0.99 -11.92 1.78
C PRO A 116 1.79 -11.97 3.09
N TYR A 117 3.08 -11.67 3.00
CA TYR A 117 3.87 -11.47 4.22
C TYR A 117 3.48 -10.19 4.95
N TYR A 118 3.28 -9.10 4.20
CA TYR A 118 2.75 -7.83 4.69
C TYR A 118 1.43 -7.46 4.00
N ALA A 119 0.46 -7.02 4.77
CA ALA A 119 -0.78 -6.41 4.29
C ALA A 119 -0.92 -5.01 4.87
N VAL A 120 -1.06 -4.00 4.02
CA VAL A 120 -1.11 -2.59 4.41
C VAL A 120 -2.39 -1.96 3.92
N PHE A 121 -3.05 -1.26 4.82
CA PHE A 121 -4.28 -0.51 4.55
C PHE A 121 -4.15 0.90 5.11
N ARG A 122 -5.02 1.78 4.68
CA ARG A 122 -5.17 3.11 5.24
C ARG A 122 -6.34 3.10 6.23
N ASP A 123 -6.19 3.73 7.40
CA ASP A 123 -7.24 3.76 8.42
C ASP A 123 -8.54 4.37 7.88
N SER A 124 -8.43 5.51 7.21
CA SER A 124 -9.55 6.18 6.55
C SER A 124 -10.17 5.41 5.38
N SER A 125 -9.58 4.30 4.96
CA SER A 125 -10.08 3.48 3.86
C SER A 125 -11.16 2.50 4.28
N MET A 126 -11.29 2.19 5.57
CA MET A 126 -12.30 1.24 6.05
C MET A 126 -13.70 1.78 5.82
N ALA A 127 -14.54 1.02 5.12
CA ALA A 127 -15.88 1.46 4.72
C ALA A 127 -16.79 1.76 5.93
N ASN A 128 -16.58 1.07 7.03
CA ASN A 128 -17.34 1.25 8.28
C ASN A 128 -16.63 0.57 9.47
N ASP A 129 -17.13 0.84 10.68
CA ASP A 129 -16.58 0.29 11.92
C ASP A 129 -16.64 -1.25 11.97
N SER A 130 -17.58 -1.87 11.29
CA SER A 130 -17.66 -3.34 11.19
C SER A 130 -16.44 -3.92 10.46
N VAL A 131 -16.01 -3.29 9.36
CA VAL A 131 -14.81 -3.70 8.65
C VAL A 131 -13.57 -3.55 9.52
N ALA A 132 -13.43 -2.42 10.21
CA ALA A 132 -12.32 -2.18 11.12
C ALA A 132 -12.27 -3.19 12.28
N THR A 133 -13.43 -3.52 12.84
CA THR A 133 -13.54 -4.49 13.94
C THR A 133 -13.23 -5.92 13.48
N ASN A 134 -13.70 -6.31 12.30
CA ASN A 134 -13.54 -7.66 11.78
C ASN A 134 -12.19 -7.86 11.06
N PHE A 135 -11.45 -6.80 10.79
CA PHE A 135 -10.18 -6.82 10.05
C PHE A 135 -9.19 -7.83 10.63
N GLU A 136 -8.92 -7.75 11.93
CA GLU A 136 -8.01 -8.65 12.61
C GLU A 136 -8.48 -10.10 12.53
N GLN A 137 -9.78 -10.33 12.79
CA GLN A 137 -10.36 -11.67 12.77
C GLN A 137 -10.32 -12.31 11.38
N ILE A 138 -10.52 -11.53 10.32
CA ILE A 138 -10.42 -12.01 8.93
C ILE A 138 -9.00 -12.51 8.67
N PHE A 139 -7.98 -11.72 9.02
CA PHE A 139 -6.60 -12.13 8.82
C PHE A 139 -6.22 -13.33 9.70
N GLU A 140 -6.64 -13.38 10.94
CA GLU A 140 -6.42 -14.54 11.81
C GLU A 140 -7.02 -15.84 11.25
N THR A 141 -8.16 -15.73 10.59
CA THR A 141 -8.83 -16.89 9.98
C THR A 141 -8.14 -17.36 8.70
N TYR A 142 -7.76 -16.43 7.80
CA TYR A 142 -7.27 -16.78 6.47
C TYR A 142 -5.75 -16.72 6.33
N SER A 143 -5.08 -15.87 7.09
CA SER A 143 -3.63 -15.69 7.01
C SER A 143 -3.06 -15.17 8.34
N PRO A 144 -2.98 -16.01 9.38
CA PRO A 144 -2.51 -15.59 10.70
C PRO A 144 -1.06 -15.10 10.70
N ASP A 145 -0.24 -15.59 9.77
CA ASP A 145 1.18 -15.22 9.67
C ASP A 145 1.43 -13.87 8.98
N THR A 146 0.40 -13.27 8.36
CA THR A 146 0.51 -11.97 7.71
C THR A 146 0.71 -10.87 8.74
N VAL A 147 1.77 -10.08 8.57
CA VAL A 147 1.97 -8.85 9.35
C VAL A 147 1.09 -7.75 8.77
N ARG A 148 0.20 -7.25 9.58
CA ARG A 148 -0.79 -6.21 9.21
C ARG A 148 -0.31 -4.85 9.66
N LYS A 149 -0.45 -3.86 8.78
CA LYS A 149 -0.17 -2.46 9.09
C LYS A 149 -1.31 -1.58 8.59
N VAL A 150 -1.74 -0.68 9.43
CA VAL A 150 -2.71 0.37 9.09
C VAL A 150 -2.00 1.73 9.24
N LEU A 151 -2.16 2.60 8.23
CA LEU A 151 -1.55 3.94 8.21
C LEU A 151 -2.52 4.99 8.70
#